data_96112429594b6dec9873c90e383edefb
#
_entry.id   96112429594b6dec9873c90e383edefb
#
_cell.length_a   1.000
_cell.length_b   1.000
_cell.length_c   1.000
_cell.angle_alpha   90.00
_cell.angle_beta   90.00
_cell.angle_gamma   90.00
#
_symmetry.space_group_name_H-M   'P 1'
#
loop_
_entity.id
_entity.type
_entity.pdbx_description
1 polymer ?
#
loop_
_entity_poly.entity_id
_entity_poly.type
_entity_poly.pdbx_seq_one_letter_code
_entity_poly.pdbx_strand_id
1 'polypeptide(L)'
;MKNTLTKIFILFFLISGFQACDVEEFSDLNNPEVDAFRDNLTRGDLQDLVGGVLYSMRVSLGTYYDDLGVIGREYWRFSSSDPRFTADLLGKENAVLDNNTFYITNPWAARYRTVKNVNLILEFIDGQDVSAQFSDAEISATKGFLKTVKAHELLLNLNLTYQNGVRLEASDENNLGEFLGYDAALTAIRALLDEAAGDLQNGGDSYPFTLTSGFSGFSTPDSFLEANKAIAARVAAYQEDFPAVLDYLDDSFLTLDASMLDEGIYYNFSADQTDILNPLFFPVEATTAGARIVQPDFVTDAEDGDERLNKVAQRSEPLTFDFLTGDYAVFRYTSNIDAIPIIRNEELILLYAEANIYQNPSEAVEALNLIRDSAGLDDYDGDSSEASLIDEMLMQRRYSLFAEGHRWLDVRRYDRLDELPTDREGDDVFEQFPIPLTENQ
;
A
#
# COMPACT_ATOMS: atom_id res chain seq x y z
N MET A 1 -75.54 -5.38 -16.76
CA MET A 1 -74.98 -5.99 -15.51
C MET A 1 -73.73 -6.83 -15.74
N LYS A 2 -73.56 -7.61 -16.80
CA LYS A 2 -72.33 -8.42 -17.02
C LYS A 2 -71.05 -7.58 -17.20
N ASN A 3 -71.11 -6.43 -17.89
CA ASN A 3 -69.91 -5.59 -18.14
C ASN A 3 -69.43 -4.79 -16.91
N THR A 4 -70.31 -4.57 -15.92
CA THR A 4 -69.94 -3.84 -14.69
C THR A 4 -69.23 -4.74 -13.68
N LEU A 5 -69.66 -6.01 -13.59
CA LEU A 5 -68.98 -7.01 -12.75
C LEU A 5 -67.55 -7.31 -13.23
N THR A 6 -67.33 -7.40 -14.56
CA THR A 6 -66.00 -7.65 -15.14
C THR A 6 -65.05 -6.50 -14.88
N LYS A 7 -65.51 -5.26 -14.92
CA LYS A 7 -64.69 -4.07 -14.61
C LYS A 7 -64.36 -3.98 -13.10
N ILE A 8 -65.26 -4.40 -12.21
CA ILE A 8 -64.99 -4.47 -10.77
C ILE A 8 -63.97 -5.55 -10.44
N PHE A 9 -64.05 -6.72 -11.12
CA PHE A 9 -63.08 -7.81 -10.95
C PHE A 9 -61.69 -7.45 -11.43
N ILE A 10 -61.55 -6.71 -12.56
CA ILE A 10 -60.25 -6.23 -13.08
C ILE A 10 -59.66 -5.16 -12.14
N LEU A 11 -60.51 -4.28 -11.58
CA LEU A 11 -60.05 -3.27 -10.64
C LEU A 11 -59.57 -3.88 -9.29
N PHE A 12 -60.22 -4.97 -8.83
CA PHE A 12 -59.83 -5.69 -7.62
C PHE A 12 -58.52 -6.49 -7.83
N PHE A 13 -58.27 -7.00 -9.03
CA PHE A 13 -57.01 -7.68 -9.37
C PHE A 13 -55.83 -6.72 -9.56
N LEU A 14 -56.08 -5.46 -9.91
CA LEU A 14 -55.07 -4.42 -10.00
C LEU A 14 -54.66 -3.85 -8.64
N ILE A 15 -55.56 -3.91 -7.63
CA ILE A 15 -55.27 -3.43 -6.27
C ILE A 15 -54.56 -4.46 -5.42
N SER A 16 -54.70 -5.76 -5.70
CA SER A 16 -54.00 -6.85 -5.01
C SER A 16 -52.55 -7.10 -5.51
N GLY A 17 -52.08 -6.38 -6.53
CA GLY A 17 -50.73 -6.50 -7.09
C GLY A 17 -49.65 -5.65 -6.44
N PHE A 18 -50.02 -4.78 -5.48
CA PHE A 18 -49.05 -3.93 -4.74
C PHE A 18 -48.90 -4.35 -3.27
N GLN A 19 -48.83 -5.64 -3.02
CA GLN A 19 -48.11 -6.10 -1.85
C GLN A 19 -46.63 -6.11 -2.28
N ALA A 20 -45.96 -4.96 -2.12
CA ALA A 20 -44.50 -4.94 -2.11
C ALA A 20 -44.10 -5.94 -1.02
N CYS A 21 -43.33 -6.93 -1.38
CA CYS A 21 -42.57 -7.66 -0.38
C CYS A 21 -41.74 -6.62 0.36
N ASP A 22 -42.07 -6.33 1.59
CA ASP A 22 -41.05 -5.87 2.54
C ASP A 22 -40.00 -6.97 2.53
N VAL A 23 -38.88 -6.68 1.94
CA VAL A 23 -37.68 -7.49 2.15
C VAL A 23 -37.36 -7.25 3.62
N GLU A 24 -37.81 -8.16 4.49
CA GLU A 24 -37.26 -8.21 5.83
C GLU A 24 -35.74 -8.38 5.65
N GLU A 25 -34.96 -7.37 6.01
CA GLU A 25 -33.54 -7.51 6.18
C GLU A 25 -33.33 -8.61 7.23
N PHE A 26 -32.98 -9.80 6.77
CA PHE A 26 -32.53 -10.85 7.68
C PHE A 26 -31.20 -10.38 8.26
N SER A 27 -31.19 -9.99 9.53
CA SER A 27 -29.97 -9.74 10.27
C SER A 27 -29.07 -10.97 10.14
N ASP A 28 -27.83 -10.78 9.70
CA ASP A 28 -26.82 -11.83 9.65
C ASP A 28 -26.45 -12.19 11.09
N LEU A 29 -27.06 -13.26 11.60
CA LEU A 29 -26.86 -13.73 12.97
C LEU A 29 -25.41 -14.17 13.27
N ASN A 30 -24.54 -14.21 12.26
CA ASN A 30 -23.13 -14.59 12.39
C ASN A 30 -22.20 -13.36 12.41
N ASN A 31 -22.67 -12.18 12.02
CA ASN A 31 -21.93 -10.94 12.13
C ASN A 31 -22.64 -10.00 13.13
N PRO A 32 -21.93 -9.41 14.09
CA PRO A 32 -22.51 -8.38 14.95
C PRO A 32 -23.05 -7.25 14.06
N GLU A 33 -24.29 -6.85 14.30
CA GLU A 33 -24.86 -5.71 13.60
C GLU A 33 -24.02 -4.49 13.89
N VAL A 34 -23.64 -3.73 12.86
CA VAL A 34 -22.88 -2.47 12.97
C VAL A 34 -23.52 -1.52 13.98
N ASP A 35 -24.85 -1.53 14.06
CA ASP A 35 -25.64 -0.72 14.99
C ASP A 35 -25.40 -1.07 16.48
N ALA A 36 -25.00 -2.30 16.79
CA ALA A 36 -24.68 -2.68 18.19
C ALA A 36 -23.45 -1.93 18.73
N PHE A 37 -22.49 -1.59 17.87
CA PHE A 37 -21.28 -0.82 18.25
C PHE A 37 -21.57 0.69 18.40
N ARG A 38 -22.66 1.18 17.80
CA ARG A 38 -23.07 2.60 17.90
C ARG A 38 -23.62 2.95 19.28
N ASP A 39 -24.19 1.97 19.99
CA ASP A 39 -24.85 2.19 21.27
C ASP A 39 -23.94 1.90 22.47
N ASN A 40 -22.97 0.99 22.34
CA ASN A 40 -22.10 0.57 23.44
C ASN A 40 -20.80 -0.07 22.94
N LEU A 41 -19.82 0.77 22.63
CA LEU A 41 -18.49 0.32 22.24
C LEU A 41 -17.67 -0.15 23.47
N THR A 42 -17.38 -1.42 23.57
CA THR A 42 -16.53 -1.98 24.63
C THR A 42 -15.07 -2.10 24.20
N ARG A 43 -14.15 -2.35 25.16
CA ARG A 43 -12.73 -2.65 24.84
C ARG A 43 -12.55 -3.88 23.98
N GLY A 44 -13.39 -4.93 24.19
CA GLY A 44 -13.35 -6.13 23.37
C GLY A 44 -13.76 -5.83 21.92
N ASP A 45 -14.83 -5.06 21.74
CA ASP A 45 -15.31 -4.67 20.41
C ASP A 45 -14.24 -3.84 19.68
N LEU A 46 -13.60 -2.88 20.36
CA LEU A 46 -12.53 -2.08 19.77
C LEU A 46 -11.32 -2.93 19.37
N GLN A 47 -10.95 -3.94 20.19
CA GLN A 47 -9.87 -4.88 19.84
C GLN A 47 -10.23 -5.65 18.56
N ASP A 48 -11.45 -6.15 18.43
CA ASP A 48 -11.90 -6.93 17.27
C ASP A 48 -11.97 -6.04 16.00
N LEU A 49 -12.49 -4.82 16.14
CA LEU A 49 -12.56 -3.85 15.06
C LEU A 49 -11.16 -3.43 14.54
N VAL A 50 -10.24 -3.14 15.44
CA VAL A 50 -8.83 -2.84 15.06
C VAL A 50 -8.16 -4.07 14.44
N GLY A 51 -8.43 -5.28 14.96
CA GLY A 51 -8.01 -6.53 14.35
C GLY A 51 -8.51 -6.66 12.91
N GLY A 52 -9.77 -6.30 12.66
CA GLY A 52 -10.38 -6.24 11.33
C GLY A 52 -9.71 -5.22 10.40
N VAL A 53 -9.30 -4.06 10.91
CA VAL A 53 -8.50 -3.06 10.15
C VAL A 53 -7.17 -3.67 9.76
N LEU A 54 -6.40 -4.22 10.69
CA LEU A 54 -5.10 -4.84 10.45
C LEU A 54 -5.18 -6.03 9.47
N TYR A 55 -6.26 -6.81 9.52
CA TYR A 55 -6.53 -7.85 8.54
C TYR A 55 -6.78 -7.26 7.14
N SER A 56 -7.66 -6.25 7.05
CA SER A 56 -8.05 -5.65 5.76
C SER A 56 -6.90 -4.96 5.03
N MET A 57 -5.93 -4.39 5.76
CA MET A 57 -4.68 -3.84 5.20
C MET A 57 -3.90 -4.84 4.35
N ARG A 58 -4.01 -6.14 4.63
CA ARG A 58 -3.28 -7.21 3.93
C ARG A 58 -4.04 -7.82 2.76
N VAL A 59 -5.34 -7.52 2.62
CA VAL A 59 -6.18 -8.02 1.52
C VAL A 59 -5.73 -7.41 0.19
N SER A 60 -5.62 -8.24 -0.86
CA SER A 60 -5.18 -7.85 -2.21
C SER A 60 -3.79 -7.18 -2.28
N LEU A 61 -2.99 -7.31 -1.22
CA LEU A 61 -1.65 -6.72 -1.16
C LEU A 61 -0.73 -7.31 -2.24
N GLY A 62 -0.87 -8.63 -2.53
CA GLY A 62 -0.11 -9.27 -3.60
C GLY A 62 -0.39 -8.68 -4.98
N THR A 63 -1.64 -8.32 -5.28
CA THR A 63 -1.98 -7.65 -6.54
C THR A 63 -1.34 -6.27 -6.60
N TYR A 64 -1.45 -5.50 -5.53
CA TYR A 64 -0.83 -4.17 -5.43
C TYR A 64 0.67 -4.20 -5.75
N TYR A 65 1.42 -5.09 -5.10
CA TYR A 65 2.87 -5.19 -5.31
C TYR A 65 3.23 -5.80 -6.66
N ASP A 66 2.45 -6.77 -7.17
CA ASP A 66 2.64 -7.31 -8.52
C ASP A 66 2.43 -6.21 -9.58
N ASP A 67 1.43 -5.34 -9.41
CA ASP A 67 1.17 -4.23 -10.33
C ASP A 67 2.37 -3.26 -10.38
N LEU A 68 2.88 -2.84 -9.21
CA LEU A 68 4.03 -1.95 -9.12
C LEU A 68 5.32 -2.59 -9.64
N GLY A 69 5.59 -3.83 -9.23
CA GLY A 69 6.82 -4.54 -9.63
C GLY A 69 6.85 -4.88 -11.11
N VAL A 70 5.70 -5.25 -11.71
CA VAL A 70 5.63 -5.58 -13.14
C VAL A 70 5.74 -4.32 -14.00
N ILE A 71 4.96 -3.27 -13.71
CA ILE A 71 5.05 -2.01 -14.47
C ILE A 71 6.42 -1.34 -14.25
N GLY A 72 6.97 -1.41 -13.03
CA GLY A 72 8.31 -0.91 -12.70
C GLY A 72 9.47 -1.74 -13.26
N ARG A 73 9.18 -2.81 -13.99
CA ARG A 73 10.19 -3.70 -14.60
C ARG A 73 11.19 -4.26 -13.57
N GLU A 74 10.70 -4.56 -12.36
CA GLU A 74 11.48 -5.31 -11.37
C GLU A 74 11.45 -6.81 -11.69
N TYR A 75 10.27 -7.31 -12.07
CA TYR A 75 10.05 -8.71 -12.44
C TYR A 75 8.81 -8.86 -13.34
N TRP A 76 8.72 -9.98 -14.02
CA TRP A 76 7.51 -10.41 -14.70
C TRP A 76 6.72 -11.37 -13.83
N ARG A 77 5.42 -11.20 -13.77
CA ARG A 77 4.53 -12.15 -13.15
C ARG A 77 3.92 -13.09 -14.19
N PHE A 78 4.42 -14.30 -14.29
CA PHE A 78 3.87 -15.30 -15.18
C PHE A 78 2.57 -15.89 -14.61
N SER A 79 1.54 -15.96 -15.45
CA SER A 79 0.26 -16.56 -15.10
C SER A 79 -0.38 -17.17 -16.33
N SER A 80 -0.24 -18.49 -16.48
CA SER A 80 -0.84 -19.20 -17.59
C SER A 80 -2.38 -19.23 -17.57
N SER A 81 -2.99 -18.95 -16.41
CA SER A 81 -4.45 -18.80 -16.25
C SER A 81 -4.96 -17.39 -16.51
N ASP A 82 -4.08 -16.40 -16.42
CA ASP A 82 -4.44 -14.99 -16.62
C ASP A 82 -3.29 -14.24 -17.31
N PRO A 83 -3.32 -14.11 -18.64
CA PRO A 83 -2.23 -13.49 -19.40
C PRO A 83 -2.12 -11.97 -19.19
N ARG A 84 -3.10 -11.31 -18.55
CA ARG A 84 -3.11 -9.84 -18.38
C ARG A 84 -1.94 -9.31 -17.58
N PHE A 85 -1.34 -10.12 -16.70
CA PHE A 85 -0.10 -9.74 -16.01
C PHE A 85 1.08 -9.51 -16.97
N THR A 86 1.14 -10.19 -18.11
CA THR A 86 2.18 -9.99 -19.12
C THR A 86 1.68 -9.29 -20.39
N ALA A 87 0.39 -9.20 -20.60
CA ALA A 87 -0.20 -8.47 -21.71
C ALA A 87 -0.50 -7.02 -21.30
N ASP A 88 -1.49 -6.83 -20.41
CA ASP A 88 -2.00 -5.49 -20.07
C ASP A 88 -0.94 -4.68 -19.30
N LEU A 89 -0.35 -5.25 -18.23
CA LEU A 89 0.60 -4.50 -17.37
C LEU A 89 1.91 -4.14 -18.08
N LEU A 90 2.29 -4.88 -19.13
CA LEU A 90 3.47 -4.57 -19.93
C LEU A 90 3.14 -3.80 -21.22
N GLY A 91 1.86 -3.52 -21.51
CA GLY A 91 1.44 -2.76 -22.69
C GLY A 91 1.61 -3.52 -24.00
N LYS A 92 1.62 -4.87 -23.97
CA LYS A 92 1.90 -5.74 -25.14
C LYS A 92 1.01 -5.41 -26.32
N GLU A 93 1.63 -5.19 -27.52
CA GLU A 93 0.89 -4.95 -28.77
C GLU A 93 -0.10 -3.77 -28.68
N ASN A 94 0.26 -2.72 -27.91
CA ASN A 94 -0.57 -1.57 -27.59
C ASN A 94 -1.78 -1.89 -26.68
N ALA A 95 -1.72 -2.94 -25.86
CA ALA A 95 -2.68 -3.14 -24.78
C ALA A 95 -2.74 -1.92 -23.88
N VAL A 96 -3.92 -1.65 -23.34
CA VAL A 96 -4.14 -0.54 -22.41
C VAL A 96 -4.61 -1.09 -21.06
N LEU A 97 -4.37 -0.35 -19.97
CA LEU A 97 -4.90 -0.71 -18.67
C LEU A 97 -6.42 -0.53 -18.65
N ASP A 98 -7.13 -1.63 -18.42
CA ASP A 98 -8.59 -1.66 -18.34
C ASP A 98 -9.05 -1.30 -16.92
N ASN A 99 -9.95 -0.32 -16.79
CA ASN A 99 -10.46 0.20 -15.53
C ASN A 99 -11.47 -0.72 -14.81
N ASN A 100 -11.82 -1.86 -15.39
CA ASN A 100 -12.71 -2.85 -14.80
C ASN A 100 -12.02 -4.20 -14.55
N THR A 101 -10.70 -4.22 -14.52
CA THR A 101 -9.90 -5.44 -14.39
C THR A 101 -9.33 -5.56 -12.97
N PHE A 102 -9.10 -6.81 -12.53
CA PHE A 102 -8.69 -7.17 -11.18
C PHE A 102 -7.44 -6.41 -10.68
N TYR A 103 -6.48 -6.11 -11.55
CA TYR A 103 -5.25 -5.42 -11.18
C TYR A 103 -5.50 -4.02 -10.61
N ILE A 104 -6.55 -3.31 -11.03
CA ILE A 104 -6.91 -2.04 -10.41
C ILE A 104 -8.10 -2.19 -9.43
N THR A 105 -9.12 -3.00 -9.76
CA THR A 105 -10.32 -3.07 -8.92
C THR A 105 -10.07 -3.74 -7.57
N ASN A 106 -9.21 -4.78 -7.51
CA ASN A 106 -8.95 -5.49 -6.27
C ASN A 106 -8.14 -4.68 -5.24
N PRO A 107 -6.95 -4.11 -5.57
CA PRO A 107 -6.21 -3.28 -4.63
C PRO A 107 -7.00 -2.03 -4.25
N TRP A 108 -7.64 -1.35 -5.20
CA TRP A 108 -8.48 -0.19 -4.95
C TRP A 108 -9.58 -0.46 -3.91
N ALA A 109 -10.41 -1.47 -4.15
CA ALA A 109 -11.50 -1.83 -3.25
C ALA A 109 -11.00 -2.28 -1.88
N ALA A 110 -9.85 -2.99 -1.81
CA ALA A 110 -9.27 -3.44 -0.55
C ALA A 110 -8.80 -2.25 0.31
N ARG A 111 -8.10 -1.27 -0.30
CA ARG A 111 -7.67 -0.05 0.41
C ARG A 111 -8.87 0.75 0.92
N TYR A 112 -9.88 1.00 0.08
CA TYR A 112 -11.09 1.70 0.52
C TYR A 112 -11.92 0.92 1.55
N ARG A 113 -11.89 -0.41 1.55
CA ARG A 113 -12.50 -1.21 2.63
C ARG A 113 -11.81 -0.92 3.97
N THR A 114 -10.48 -0.81 3.98
CA THR A 114 -9.75 -0.45 5.19
C THR A 114 -10.09 0.98 5.63
N VAL A 115 -10.13 1.94 4.70
CA VAL A 115 -10.56 3.32 4.97
C VAL A 115 -11.97 3.36 5.55
N LYS A 116 -12.91 2.58 4.99
CA LYS A 116 -14.28 2.47 5.52
C LYS A 116 -14.29 1.92 6.95
N ASN A 117 -13.55 0.85 7.22
CA ASN A 117 -13.45 0.28 8.56
C ASN A 117 -12.90 1.29 9.57
N VAL A 118 -11.86 2.04 9.17
CA VAL A 118 -11.31 3.13 10.00
C VAL A 118 -12.37 4.20 10.27
N ASN A 119 -13.06 4.69 9.24
CA ASN A 119 -14.09 5.72 9.38
C ASN A 119 -15.23 5.28 10.31
N LEU A 120 -15.67 4.01 10.23
CA LEU A 120 -16.68 3.45 11.12
C LEU A 120 -16.24 3.45 12.58
N ILE A 121 -15.00 3.07 12.88
CA ILE A 121 -14.49 3.08 14.26
C ILE A 121 -14.42 4.53 14.79
N LEU A 122 -13.94 5.46 13.98
CA LEU A 122 -13.92 6.89 14.34
C LEU A 122 -15.33 7.41 14.60
N GLU A 123 -16.31 7.04 13.76
CA GLU A 123 -17.72 7.39 13.95
C GLU A 123 -18.29 6.82 15.26
N PHE A 124 -17.98 5.58 15.62
CA PHE A 124 -18.42 4.97 16.88
C PHE A 124 -17.85 5.68 18.10
N ILE A 125 -16.56 6.07 18.03
CA ILE A 125 -15.88 6.80 19.11
C ILE A 125 -16.49 8.20 19.28
N ASP A 126 -16.80 8.91 18.20
CA ASP A 126 -17.29 10.29 18.22
C ASP A 126 -18.80 10.37 18.40
N GLY A 127 -19.55 9.32 18.05
CA GLY A 127 -21.02 9.31 18.04
C GLY A 127 -21.66 8.96 19.39
N GLN A 128 -20.90 8.51 20.39
CA GLN A 128 -21.42 8.09 21.70
C GLN A 128 -20.49 8.51 22.85
N ASP A 129 -20.99 8.46 24.09
CA ASP A 129 -20.17 8.65 25.29
C ASP A 129 -19.44 7.35 25.64
N VAL A 130 -18.15 7.30 25.28
CA VAL A 130 -17.27 6.16 25.55
C VAL A 130 -16.42 6.31 26.82
N SER A 131 -16.62 7.39 27.61
CA SER A 131 -15.80 7.73 28.78
C SER A 131 -15.83 6.69 29.90
N ALA A 132 -16.88 5.86 29.95
CA ALA A 132 -16.99 4.75 30.88
C ALA A 132 -16.03 3.58 30.56
N GLN A 133 -15.57 3.48 29.31
CA GLN A 133 -14.73 2.41 28.81
C GLN A 133 -13.29 2.85 28.54
N PHE A 134 -13.10 4.11 28.11
CA PHE A 134 -11.83 4.62 27.63
C PHE A 134 -11.53 5.99 28.27
N SER A 135 -10.27 6.24 28.60
CA SER A 135 -9.78 7.57 28.94
C SER A 135 -9.63 8.44 27.68
N ASP A 136 -9.59 9.77 27.87
CA ASP A 136 -9.36 10.71 26.77
C ASP A 136 -8.03 10.42 26.03
N ALA A 137 -7.00 9.99 26.76
CA ALA A 137 -5.72 9.61 26.18
C ALA A 137 -5.84 8.36 25.30
N GLU A 138 -6.55 7.31 25.76
CA GLU A 138 -6.77 6.10 24.95
C GLU A 138 -7.59 6.37 23.71
N ILE A 139 -8.58 7.30 23.79
CA ILE A 139 -9.35 7.74 22.63
C ILE A 139 -8.44 8.46 21.62
N SER A 140 -7.62 9.37 22.11
CA SER A 140 -6.64 10.10 21.28
C SER A 140 -5.64 9.15 20.63
N ALA A 141 -5.05 8.21 21.38
CA ALA A 141 -4.16 7.18 20.85
C ALA A 141 -4.83 6.38 19.71
N THR A 142 -6.08 5.94 19.93
CA THR A 142 -6.86 5.19 18.95
C THR A 142 -7.08 5.99 17.66
N LYS A 143 -7.47 7.25 17.79
CA LYS A 143 -7.66 8.16 16.64
C LYS A 143 -6.36 8.34 15.86
N GLY A 144 -5.25 8.59 16.54
CA GLY A 144 -3.96 8.76 15.91
C GLY A 144 -3.50 7.52 15.14
N PHE A 145 -3.66 6.32 15.71
CA PHE A 145 -3.38 5.06 15.02
C PHE A 145 -4.25 4.91 13.76
N LEU A 146 -5.56 5.06 13.90
CA LEU A 146 -6.51 4.85 12.81
C LEU A 146 -6.33 5.87 11.67
N LYS A 147 -6.10 7.14 11.98
CA LYS A 147 -5.83 8.18 10.97
C LYS A 147 -4.54 7.93 10.22
N THR A 148 -3.48 7.45 10.91
CA THR A 148 -2.23 7.06 10.25
C THR A 148 -2.46 5.90 9.27
N VAL A 149 -3.22 4.87 9.67
CA VAL A 149 -3.60 3.77 8.77
C VAL A 149 -4.42 4.29 7.59
N LYS A 150 -5.42 5.15 7.82
CA LYS A 150 -6.22 5.76 6.73
C LYS A 150 -5.35 6.50 5.72
N ALA A 151 -4.43 7.32 6.20
CA ALA A 151 -3.50 8.07 5.37
C ALA A 151 -2.62 7.14 4.51
N HIS A 152 -2.07 6.09 5.11
CA HIS A 152 -1.30 5.08 4.40
C HIS A 152 -2.10 4.37 3.30
N GLU A 153 -3.32 3.91 3.59
CA GLU A 153 -4.16 3.22 2.62
C GLU A 153 -4.57 4.12 1.43
N LEU A 154 -4.86 5.39 1.70
CA LEU A 154 -5.13 6.39 0.65
C LEU A 154 -3.90 6.65 -0.21
N LEU A 155 -2.70 6.70 0.39
CA LEU A 155 -1.44 6.84 -0.34
C LEU A 155 -1.20 5.64 -1.27
N LEU A 156 -1.49 4.40 -0.83
CA LEU A 156 -1.33 3.22 -1.69
C LEU A 156 -2.24 3.31 -2.94
N ASN A 157 -3.48 3.74 -2.80
CA ASN A 157 -4.35 3.96 -3.96
C ASN A 157 -3.85 5.09 -4.87
N LEU A 158 -3.38 6.21 -4.27
CA LEU A 158 -2.82 7.33 -5.02
C LEU A 158 -1.56 6.93 -5.79
N ASN A 159 -0.73 6.04 -5.24
CA ASN A 159 0.44 5.49 -5.91
C ASN A 159 0.09 4.79 -7.23
N LEU A 160 -1.05 4.09 -7.28
CA LEU A 160 -1.53 3.46 -8.51
C LEU A 160 -2.12 4.49 -9.49
N THR A 161 -2.98 5.36 -9.01
CA THR A 161 -3.78 6.26 -9.87
C THR A 161 -3.10 7.56 -10.24
N TYR A 162 -2.04 7.96 -9.50
CA TYR A 162 -1.22 9.14 -9.74
C TYR A 162 -2.05 10.41 -10.04
N GLN A 163 -1.93 11.01 -11.23
CA GLN A 163 -2.67 12.23 -11.60
C GLN A 163 -4.19 12.04 -11.65
N ASN A 164 -4.67 10.81 -11.81
CA ASN A 164 -6.10 10.51 -11.72
C ASN A 164 -6.65 10.68 -10.29
N GLY A 165 -5.79 10.70 -9.28
CA GLY A 165 -6.12 11.05 -7.92
C GLY A 165 -6.92 10.00 -7.15
N VAL A 166 -7.41 10.41 -5.97
CA VAL A 166 -8.22 9.58 -5.04
C VAL A 166 -9.30 10.42 -4.37
N ARG A 167 -10.31 9.76 -3.79
CA ARG A 167 -11.26 10.37 -2.85
C ARG A 167 -10.74 10.22 -1.42
N LEU A 168 -10.65 11.31 -0.67
CA LEU A 168 -10.31 11.24 0.75
C LEU A 168 -11.52 10.97 1.64
N GLU A 169 -12.67 11.56 1.26
CA GLU A 169 -13.91 11.39 1.99
C GLU A 169 -14.78 10.31 1.33
N ALA A 170 -14.93 9.20 2.05
CA ALA A 170 -15.70 8.04 1.64
C ALA A 170 -16.56 7.49 2.81
N SER A 171 -16.89 8.33 3.80
CA SER A 171 -17.67 7.92 4.98
C SER A 171 -19.15 7.79 4.66
N ASP A 172 -19.70 8.69 3.85
CA ASP A 172 -21.10 8.66 3.41
C ASP A 172 -21.21 8.06 2.01
N GLU A 173 -21.73 6.83 1.92
CA GLU A 173 -21.91 6.10 0.67
C GLU A 173 -22.86 6.81 -0.31
N ASN A 174 -23.73 7.68 0.18
CA ASN A 174 -24.68 8.45 -0.65
C ASN A 174 -24.14 9.82 -1.06
N ASN A 175 -23.01 10.25 -0.47
CA ASN A 175 -22.40 11.55 -0.74
C ASN A 175 -20.88 11.44 -0.60
N LEU A 176 -20.27 10.70 -1.50
CA LEU A 176 -18.82 10.57 -1.57
C LEU A 176 -18.18 11.92 -1.91
N GLY A 177 -17.02 12.21 -1.31
CA GLY A 177 -16.22 13.39 -1.60
C GLY A 177 -15.73 13.44 -3.06
N GLU A 178 -15.25 14.59 -3.49
CA GLU A 178 -14.67 14.77 -4.81
C GLU A 178 -13.33 14.02 -4.93
N PHE A 179 -12.94 13.68 -6.17
CA PHE A 179 -11.58 13.23 -6.45
C PHE A 179 -10.62 14.40 -6.33
N LEU A 180 -9.56 14.22 -5.55
CA LEU A 180 -8.44 15.13 -5.49
C LEU A 180 -7.34 14.61 -6.41
N GLY A 181 -6.83 15.45 -7.31
CA GLY A 181 -5.64 15.14 -8.10
C GLY A 181 -4.40 14.97 -7.21
N TYR A 182 -3.30 14.48 -7.79
CA TYR A 182 -2.11 14.00 -7.08
C TYR A 182 -1.60 14.96 -6.00
N ASP A 183 -1.28 16.19 -6.35
CA ASP A 183 -0.69 17.17 -5.41
C ASP A 183 -1.65 17.54 -4.27
N ALA A 184 -2.94 17.72 -4.60
CA ALA A 184 -3.95 18.03 -3.60
C ALA A 184 -4.21 16.83 -2.67
N ALA A 185 -4.18 15.60 -3.21
CA ALA A 185 -4.32 14.38 -2.44
C ALA A 185 -3.12 14.17 -1.51
N LEU A 186 -1.87 14.35 -1.98
CA LEU A 186 -0.68 14.29 -1.12
C LEU A 186 -0.75 15.32 0.01
N THR A 187 -1.17 16.55 -0.30
CA THR A 187 -1.33 17.62 0.71
C THR A 187 -2.34 17.22 1.78
N ALA A 188 -3.47 16.66 1.39
CA ALA A 188 -4.50 16.25 2.32
C ALA A 188 -4.10 14.97 3.13
N ILE A 189 -3.40 14.02 2.51
CA ILE A 189 -2.85 12.83 3.20
C ILE A 189 -1.81 13.26 4.24
N ARG A 190 -0.91 14.19 3.89
CA ARG A 190 0.06 14.75 4.84
C ARG A 190 -0.61 15.46 6.00
N ALA A 191 -1.61 16.28 5.73
CA ALA A 191 -2.39 16.94 6.79
C ALA A 191 -3.10 15.94 7.71
N LEU A 192 -3.59 14.82 7.19
CA LEU A 192 -4.17 13.74 7.99
C LEU A 192 -3.12 13.05 8.88
N LEU A 193 -1.87 12.89 8.39
CA LEU A 193 -0.76 12.37 9.18
C LEU A 193 -0.35 13.34 10.30
N ASP A 194 -0.34 14.65 10.04
CA ASP A 194 -0.06 15.68 11.05
C ASP A 194 -1.15 15.73 12.12
N GLU A 195 -2.42 15.59 11.72
CA GLU A 195 -3.54 15.45 12.67
C GLU A 195 -3.38 14.19 13.52
N ALA A 196 -3.06 13.07 12.91
CA ALA A 196 -2.80 11.80 13.61
C ALA A 196 -1.63 11.92 14.59
N ALA A 197 -0.55 12.62 14.22
CA ALA A 197 0.58 12.88 15.10
C ALA A 197 0.16 13.67 16.35
N GLY A 198 -0.70 14.69 16.20
CA GLY A 198 -1.26 15.44 17.32
C GLY A 198 -2.10 14.56 18.26
N ASP A 199 -2.87 13.63 17.70
CA ASP A 199 -3.62 12.65 18.48
C ASP A 199 -2.68 11.68 19.23
N LEU A 200 -1.64 11.17 18.57
CA LEU A 200 -0.66 10.27 19.18
C LEU A 200 0.11 10.94 20.33
N GLN A 201 0.52 12.20 20.19
CA GLN A 201 1.17 12.98 21.23
C GLN A 201 0.31 13.12 22.50
N ASN A 202 -1.01 13.10 22.37
CA ASN A 202 -1.95 13.13 23.47
C ASN A 202 -2.43 11.72 23.88
N GLY A 203 -1.86 10.67 23.31
CA GLY A 203 -2.32 9.29 23.42
C GLY A 203 -1.95 8.57 24.73
N GLY A 204 -1.15 9.18 25.62
CA GLY A 204 -0.68 8.54 26.84
C GLY A 204 0.29 7.38 26.58
N ASP A 205 0.41 6.45 27.53
CA ASP A 205 1.45 5.43 27.54
C ASP A 205 1.09 4.15 26.77
N SER A 206 -0.18 3.91 26.44
CA SER A 206 -0.62 2.66 25.83
C SER A 206 -1.94 2.78 25.05
N TYR A 207 -2.09 1.92 24.06
CA TYR A 207 -3.37 1.71 23.39
C TYR A 207 -4.36 0.91 24.25
N PRO A 208 -5.68 1.08 24.09
CA PRO A 208 -6.69 0.21 24.70
C PRO A 208 -6.86 -1.15 23.98
N PHE A 209 -6.01 -1.44 22.99
CA PHE A 209 -5.97 -2.67 22.20
C PHE A 209 -4.52 -3.14 22.00
N THR A 210 -4.37 -4.38 21.54
CA THR A 210 -3.07 -4.98 21.23
C THR A 210 -2.83 -5.00 19.73
N LEU A 211 -1.66 -4.53 19.30
CA LEU A 211 -1.20 -4.61 17.92
C LEU A 211 -0.56 -5.96 17.63
N THR A 212 -0.52 -6.35 16.35
CA THR A 212 0.16 -7.57 15.90
C THR A 212 1.68 -7.42 15.96
N SER A 213 2.41 -8.54 15.84
CA SER A 213 3.87 -8.57 15.85
C SER A 213 4.54 -7.71 14.77
N GLY A 214 3.82 -7.38 13.70
CA GLY A 214 4.31 -6.45 12.67
C GLY A 214 4.58 -5.02 13.18
N PHE A 215 4.05 -4.68 14.36
CA PHE A 215 4.26 -3.40 15.05
C PHE A 215 5.16 -3.57 16.30
N SER A 216 5.98 -4.62 16.34
CA SER A 216 6.93 -4.82 17.44
C SER A 216 7.91 -3.65 17.49
N GLY A 217 8.10 -3.05 18.68
CA GLY A 217 8.86 -1.80 18.84
C GLY A 217 8.02 -0.52 18.68
N PHE A 218 6.88 -0.61 18.00
CA PHE A 218 5.97 0.51 17.70
C PHE A 218 4.56 0.30 18.30
N SER A 219 4.48 -0.34 19.46
CA SER A 219 3.20 -0.77 20.05
C SER A 219 2.64 0.19 21.10
N THR A 220 3.24 1.36 21.29
CA THR A 220 2.74 2.45 22.12
C THR A 220 2.45 3.69 21.27
N PRO A 221 1.58 4.63 21.72
CA PRO A 221 1.34 5.87 20.97
C PRO A 221 2.62 6.66 20.67
N ASP A 222 3.54 6.75 21.62
CA ASP A 222 4.82 7.45 21.48
C ASP A 222 5.72 6.80 20.41
N SER A 223 5.96 5.49 20.51
CA SER A 223 6.77 4.79 19.51
C SER A 223 6.09 4.71 18.14
N PHE A 224 4.75 4.64 18.06
CA PHE A 224 4.04 4.66 16.78
C PHE A 224 4.00 6.05 16.13
N LEU A 225 4.15 7.13 16.93
CA LEU A 225 4.34 8.48 16.41
C LEU A 225 5.59 8.55 15.52
N GLU A 226 6.68 7.88 15.88
CA GLU A 226 7.88 7.79 15.04
C GLU A 226 7.59 7.12 13.68
N ALA A 227 6.76 6.07 13.67
CA ALA A 227 6.33 5.42 12.42
C ALA A 227 5.38 6.31 11.59
N ASN A 228 4.49 7.09 12.25
CA ASN A 228 3.67 8.10 11.57
C ASN A 228 4.55 9.14 10.88
N LYS A 229 5.57 9.65 11.57
CA LYS A 229 6.52 10.63 11.03
C LYS A 229 7.33 10.06 9.86
N ALA A 230 7.73 8.80 9.93
CA ALA A 230 8.38 8.10 8.82
C ALA A 230 7.49 8.07 7.56
N ILE A 231 6.19 7.74 7.71
CA ILE A 231 5.24 7.78 6.59
C ILE A 231 5.06 9.22 6.07
N ALA A 232 5.01 10.22 6.97
CA ALA A 232 4.90 11.63 6.57
C ALA A 232 6.14 12.10 5.78
N ALA A 233 7.34 11.63 6.14
CA ALA A 233 8.58 11.89 5.38
C ALA A 233 8.47 11.34 3.94
N ARG A 234 7.94 10.11 3.76
CA ARG A 234 7.67 9.53 2.43
C ARG A 234 6.71 10.41 1.62
N VAL A 235 5.62 10.88 2.23
CA VAL A 235 4.66 11.78 1.57
C VAL A 235 5.31 13.10 1.19
N ALA A 236 6.12 13.69 2.07
CA ALA A 236 6.86 14.92 1.79
C ALA A 236 7.87 14.74 0.65
N ALA A 237 8.55 13.58 0.56
CA ALA A 237 9.44 13.26 -0.56
C ALA A 237 8.67 13.16 -1.90
N TYR A 238 7.44 12.62 -1.88
CA TYR A 238 6.58 12.58 -3.07
C TYR A 238 6.08 13.98 -3.48
N GLN A 239 6.08 14.95 -2.56
CA GLN A 239 5.81 16.36 -2.82
C GLN A 239 7.07 17.17 -3.20
N GLU A 240 8.26 16.54 -3.20
CA GLU A 240 9.57 17.20 -3.36
C GLU A 240 9.83 18.31 -2.31
N ASP A 241 9.16 18.21 -1.15
CA ASP A 241 9.36 19.11 -0.01
C ASP A 241 10.51 18.61 0.87
N PHE A 242 11.73 18.67 0.34
CA PHE A 242 12.91 18.11 0.98
C PHE A 242 13.25 18.71 2.36
N PRO A 243 13.04 20.00 2.65
CA PRO A 243 13.14 20.48 4.02
C PRO A 243 12.20 19.76 4.97
N ALA A 244 10.94 19.56 4.58
CA ALA A 244 9.98 18.84 5.41
C ALA A 244 10.29 17.34 5.54
N VAL A 245 10.92 16.71 4.53
CA VAL A 245 11.43 15.34 4.66
C VAL A 245 12.38 15.25 5.85
N LEU A 246 13.37 16.15 5.94
CA LEU A 246 14.34 16.14 7.04
C LEU A 246 13.69 16.41 8.38
N ASP A 247 12.75 17.37 8.47
CA ASP A 247 12.01 17.67 9.69
C ASP A 247 11.22 16.45 10.19
N TYR A 248 10.54 15.72 9.30
CA TYR A 248 9.82 14.50 9.68
C TYR A 248 10.75 13.35 10.04
N LEU A 249 11.88 13.21 9.36
CA LEU A 249 12.87 12.18 9.65
C LEU A 249 13.53 12.38 11.02
N ASP A 250 13.75 13.63 11.46
CA ASP A 250 14.30 13.95 12.79
C ASP A 250 13.34 13.49 13.93
N ASP A 251 12.03 13.53 13.68
CA ASP A 251 10.98 13.05 14.59
C ASP A 251 10.61 11.56 14.39
N SER A 252 11.28 10.84 13.48
CA SER A 252 10.99 9.44 13.16
C SER A 252 11.96 8.47 13.84
N PHE A 253 11.84 7.18 13.53
CA PHE A 253 12.80 6.16 13.95
C PHE A 253 14.06 6.08 13.06
N LEU A 254 14.33 7.08 12.22
CA LEU A 254 15.55 7.11 11.42
C LEU A 254 16.79 6.95 12.31
N THR A 255 17.63 6.01 11.92
CA THR A 255 18.99 5.91 12.45
C THR A 255 19.97 5.60 11.33
N LEU A 256 21.10 6.33 11.30
CA LEU A 256 22.20 6.09 10.36
C LEU A 256 23.11 4.98 10.90
N ASP A 257 22.54 3.79 11.07
CA ASP A 257 23.20 2.57 11.55
C ASP A 257 22.86 1.39 10.63
N ALA A 258 23.86 0.85 9.95
CA ALA A 258 23.70 -0.28 9.04
C ALA A 258 23.18 -1.57 9.74
N SER A 259 23.29 -1.68 11.05
CA SER A 259 22.74 -2.82 11.80
C SER A 259 21.23 -2.73 12.03
N MET A 260 20.61 -1.57 11.74
CA MET A 260 19.20 -1.26 12.01
C MET A 260 18.36 -1.08 10.73
N LEU A 261 18.83 -1.54 9.57
CA LEU A 261 18.14 -1.35 8.28
C LEU A 261 16.73 -1.93 8.25
N ASP A 262 16.49 -3.02 8.98
CA ASP A 262 15.20 -3.70 9.04
C ASP A 262 14.31 -3.24 10.19
N GLU A 263 14.72 -2.25 11.00
CA GLU A 263 13.80 -1.65 11.98
C GLU A 263 12.63 -0.97 11.27
N GLY A 264 11.39 -1.20 11.74
CA GLY A 264 10.21 -0.63 11.10
C GLY A 264 8.91 -1.33 11.45
N ILE A 265 7.86 -0.99 10.71
CA ILE A 265 6.54 -1.61 10.81
C ILE A 265 6.23 -2.43 9.56
N TYR A 266 5.51 -3.55 9.78
CA TYR A 266 5.35 -4.60 8.79
C TYR A 266 3.93 -5.16 8.72
N TYR A 267 3.51 -5.56 7.54
CA TYR A 267 2.42 -6.53 7.38
C TYR A 267 2.95 -7.90 7.79
N ASN A 268 2.39 -8.49 8.82
CA ASN A 268 2.76 -9.85 9.23
C ASN A 268 1.73 -10.86 8.73
N PHE A 269 2.18 -12.08 8.50
CA PHE A 269 1.40 -13.20 7.96
C PHE A 269 1.53 -14.41 8.87
N SER A 270 0.55 -15.31 8.84
CA SER A 270 0.54 -16.49 9.68
C SER A 270 0.03 -17.70 8.90
N ALA A 271 0.53 -18.89 9.26
CA ALA A 271 0.03 -20.16 8.76
C ALA A 271 -1.25 -20.64 9.48
N ASP A 272 -1.80 -19.84 10.40
CA ASP A 272 -3.09 -20.12 11.00
C ASP A 272 -4.19 -20.14 9.93
N GLN A 273 -5.13 -21.07 10.02
CA GLN A 273 -6.20 -21.26 9.03
C GLN A 273 -7.16 -20.06 8.95
N THR A 274 -7.19 -19.22 9.97
CA THR A 274 -8.02 -18.01 10.03
C THR A 274 -7.31 -16.75 9.55
N ASP A 275 -6.02 -16.85 9.24
CA ASP A 275 -5.21 -15.74 8.73
C ASP A 275 -4.81 -15.97 7.27
N ILE A 276 -4.11 -15.00 6.68
CA ILE A 276 -3.63 -15.04 5.30
C ILE A 276 -2.11 -15.24 5.24
N LEU A 277 -1.67 -15.91 4.20
CA LEU A 277 -0.26 -16.12 3.90
C LEU A 277 0.31 -14.95 3.12
N ASN A 278 1.65 -14.79 3.16
CA ASN A 278 2.34 -13.81 2.35
C ASN A 278 2.08 -14.06 0.85
N PRO A 279 1.39 -13.17 0.15
CA PRO A 279 1.00 -13.36 -1.24
C PRO A 279 2.16 -13.17 -2.23
N LEU A 280 3.31 -12.68 -1.77
CA LEU A 280 4.51 -12.44 -2.60
C LEU A 280 5.50 -13.60 -2.53
N PHE A 281 5.31 -14.56 -1.63
CA PHE A 281 6.13 -15.76 -1.60
C PHE A 281 5.74 -16.74 -2.73
N PHE A 282 6.72 -17.09 -3.56
CA PHE A 282 6.60 -18.17 -4.53
C PHE A 282 7.88 -19.01 -4.52
N PRO A 283 7.77 -20.34 -4.69
CA PRO A 283 8.94 -21.19 -4.86
C PRO A 283 9.78 -20.75 -6.07
N VAL A 284 11.09 -20.82 -5.95
CA VAL A 284 12.05 -20.49 -7.03
C VAL A 284 11.72 -21.25 -8.32
N GLU A 285 11.39 -22.53 -8.21
CA GLU A 285 11.04 -23.39 -9.34
C GLU A 285 9.53 -23.40 -9.67
N ALA A 286 8.81 -22.34 -9.29
CA ALA A 286 7.41 -22.18 -9.68
C ALA A 286 7.27 -22.21 -11.21
N THR A 287 6.13 -22.76 -11.67
CA THR A 287 5.83 -22.86 -13.09
C THR A 287 5.21 -21.55 -13.62
N THR A 288 4.92 -21.49 -14.91
CA THR A 288 4.21 -20.38 -15.52
C THR A 288 2.81 -20.13 -14.92
N ALA A 289 2.35 -20.95 -13.98
CA ALA A 289 1.08 -20.73 -13.28
C ALA A 289 1.16 -19.66 -12.17
N GLY A 290 2.36 -19.17 -11.82
CA GLY A 290 2.50 -18.18 -10.75
C GLY A 290 3.91 -17.62 -10.54
N ALA A 291 4.90 -18.03 -11.32
CA ALA A 291 6.29 -17.60 -11.14
C ALA A 291 6.43 -16.06 -11.24
N ARG A 292 7.28 -15.50 -10.38
CA ARG A 292 7.78 -14.14 -10.50
C ARG A 292 9.23 -14.22 -10.97
N ILE A 293 9.44 -13.86 -12.22
CA ILE A 293 10.73 -13.96 -12.90
C ILE A 293 11.35 -12.57 -12.96
N VAL A 294 12.52 -12.44 -12.40
CA VAL A 294 13.28 -11.18 -12.32
C VAL A 294 13.55 -10.66 -13.72
N GLN A 295 13.36 -9.39 -13.93
CA GLN A 295 13.74 -8.72 -15.17
C GLN A 295 15.26 -8.79 -15.32
N PRO A 296 15.82 -9.28 -16.46
CA PRO A 296 17.23 -9.60 -16.59
C PRO A 296 18.20 -8.47 -16.22
N ASP A 297 17.86 -7.22 -16.55
CA ASP A 297 18.70 -6.05 -16.29
C ASP A 297 18.93 -5.81 -14.80
N PHE A 298 18.04 -6.31 -13.92
CA PHE A 298 18.26 -6.22 -12.47
C PHE A 298 19.55 -6.95 -12.06
N VAL A 299 19.85 -8.08 -12.70
CA VAL A 299 21.04 -8.86 -12.40
C VAL A 299 22.27 -8.35 -13.18
N THR A 300 22.06 -7.92 -14.44
CA THR A 300 23.18 -7.52 -15.29
C THR A 300 23.69 -6.11 -15.01
N ASP A 301 22.85 -5.22 -14.47
CA ASP A 301 23.21 -3.85 -14.11
C ASP A 301 23.79 -3.74 -12.69
N ALA A 302 23.71 -4.81 -11.89
CA ALA A 302 24.23 -4.80 -10.53
C ALA A 302 25.75 -4.60 -10.52
N GLU A 303 26.22 -3.83 -9.56
CA GLU A 303 27.65 -3.70 -9.32
C GLU A 303 28.26 -5.04 -8.88
N ASP A 304 29.50 -5.27 -9.28
CA ASP A 304 30.24 -6.49 -8.89
C ASP A 304 30.33 -6.59 -7.36
N GLY A 305 29.80 -7.65 -6.80
CA GLY A 305 29.82 -7.87 -5.35
C GLY A 305 28.58 -7.42 -4.60
N ASP A 306 27.59 -6.85 -5.27
CA ASP A 306 26.33 -6.41 -4.61
C ASP A 306 25.59 -7.58 -3.95
N GLU A 307 25.66 -7.64 -2.61
CA GLU A 307 25.05 -8.71 -1.81
C GLU A 307 23.52 -8.68 -1.86
N ARG A 308 22.90 -7.58 -2.32
CA ARG A 308 21.42 -7.49 -2.48
C ARG A 308 20.90 -8.36 -3.60
N LEU A 309 21.77 -8.90 -4.46
CA LEU A 309 21.42 -9.98 -5.39
C LEU A 309 20.98 -11.28 -4.68
N ASN A 310 21.16 -11.40 -3.36
CA ASN A 310 20.55 -12.46 -2.56
C ASN A 310 19.01 -12.41 -2.52
N LYS A 311 18.38 -11.28 -2.93
CA LYS A 311 16.93 -11.13 -3.09
C LYS A 311 16.39 -11.83 -4.35
N VAL A 312 17.25 -12.37 -5.17
CA VAL A 312 16.92 -13.18 -6.34
C VAL A 312 17.62 -14.53 -6.28
N ALA A 313 17.00 -15.55 -6.87
CA ALA A 313 17.58 -16.89 -6.89
C ALA A 313 17.62 -17.44 -8.30
N GLN A 314 18.80 -17.97 -8.70
CA GLN A 314 18.96 -18.61 -9.99
C GLN A 314 18.13 -19.90 -10.04
N ARG A 315 17.39 -20.07 -11.12
CA ARG A 315 16.60 -21.26 -11.41
C ARG A 315 17.48 -22.37 -11.99
N SER A 316 17.04 -23.61 -11.83
CA SER A 316 17.71 -24.75 -12.45
C SER A 316 17.66 -24.72 -13.98
N GLU A 317 16.59 -24.16 -14.55
CA GLU A 317 16.40 -23.93 -15.97
C GLU A 317 15.68 -22.60 -16.19
N PRO A 318 15.99 -21.87 -17.28
CA PRO A 318 15.26 -20.67 -17.66
C PRO A 318 13.76 -20.94 -17.80
N LEU A 319 12.93 -19.99 -17.42
CA LEU A 319 11.49 -20.08 -17.61
C LEU A 319 11.03 -19.10 -18.69
N THR A 320 10.34 -19.64 -19.68
CA THR A 320 9.76 -18.84 -20.78
C THR A 320 8.24 -18.83 -20.69
N PHE A 321 7.66 -17.65 -20.80
CA PHE A 321 6.23 -17.45 -20.97
C PHE A 321 5.97 -16.16 -21.76
N ASP A 322 5.04 -16.21 -22.69
CA ASP A 322 4.61 -15.06 -23.48
C ASP A 322 5.80 -14.28 -24.13
N PHE A 323 6.76 -15.01 -24.68
CA PHE A 323 8.01 -14.51 -25.29
C PHE A 323 8.97 -13.78 -24.31
N LEU A 324 8.75 -13.88 -23.02
CA LEU A 324 9.64 -13.41 -21.98
C LEU A 324 10.38 -14.60 -21.41
N THR A 325 11.71 -14.48 -21.21
CA THR A 325 12.55 -15.57 -20.70
C THR A 325 13.50 -15.01 -19.66
N GLY A 326 13.57 -15.65 -18.49
CA GLY A 326 14.50 -15.27 -17.44
C GLY A 326 15.01 -16.46 -16.62
N ASP A 327 16.18 -16.27 -16.05
CA ASP A 327 16.97 -17.27 -15.34
C ASP A 327 16.83 -17.16 -13.81
N TYR A 328 16.29 -16.06 -13.32
CA TYR A 328 16.20 -15.76 -11.90
C TYR A 328 14.73 -15.59 -11.47
N ALA A 329 14.42 -16.14 -10.31
CA ALA A 329 13.14 -15.90 -9.63
C ALA A 329 13.31 -14.86 -8.51
N VAL A 330 12.25 -14.10 -8.24
CA VAL A 330 12.18 -13.25 -7.04
C VAL A 330 12.31 -14.12 -5.80
N PHE A 331 13.23 -13.78 -4.91
CA PHE A 331 13.55 -14.51 -3.67
C PHE A 331 13.62 -13.58 -2.44
N ARG A 332 13.04 -12.38 -2.54
CA ARG A 332 12.96 -11.41 -1.44
C ARG A 332 12.22 -11.98 -0.24
N TYR A 333 11.21 -12.81 -0.48
CA TYR A 333 10.45 -13.54 0.54
C TYR A 333 10.74 -15.03 0.38
N THR A 334 11.24 -15.65 1.44
CA THR A 334 11.73 -17.04 1.44
C THR A 334 10.73 -18.03 2.03
N SER A 335 9.69 -17.49 2.68
CA SER A 335 8.62 -18.22 3.36
C SER A 335 7.27 -17.54 3.14
N ASN A 336 6.21 -18.34 3.19
CA ASN A 336 4.84 -17.85 3.09
C ASN A 336 4.32 -17.13 4.35
N ILE A 337 5.16 -16.95 5.35
CA ILE A 337 4.89 -16.17 6.56
C ILE A 337 5.87 -15.00 6.76
N ASP A 338 6.79 -14.78 5.82
CA ASP A 338 7.70 -13.63 5.89
C ASP A 338 6.89 -12.32 5.87
N ALA A 339 7.29 -11.37 6.70
CA ALA A 339 6.63 -10.07 6.78
C ALA A 339 6.97 -9.20 5.56
N ILE A 340 6.04 -8.34 5.15
CA ILE A 340 6.25 -7.33 4.09
C ILE A 340 6.37 -5.96 4.77
N PRO A 341 7.40 -5.16 4.50
CA PRO A 341 7.56 -3.85 5.12
C PRO A 341 6.42 -2.89 4.72
N ILE A 342 5.88 -2.17 5.69
CA ILE A 342 5.09 -0.96 5.47
C ILE A 342 6.04 0.22 5.29
N ILE A 343 7.00 0.33 6.21
CA ILE A 343 8.13 1.27 6.16
C ILE A 343 9.24 0.76 7.09
N ARG A 344 10.49 0.89 6.67
CA ARG A 344 11.66 0.44 7.44
C ARG A 344 12.83 1.40 7.28
N ASN A 345 13.79 1.31 8.19
CA ASN A 345 14.89 2.26 8.31
C ASN A 345 15.77 2.39 7.05
N GLU A 346 15.97 1.31 6.29
CA GLU A 346 16.71 1.40 5.02
C GLU A 346 16.04 2.38 4.03
N GLU A 347 14.70 2.42 3.99
CA GLU A 347 14.00 3.43 3.20
C GLU A 347 14.19 4.84 3.76
N LEU A 348 14.19 4.99 5.10
CA LEU A 348 14.37 6.31 5.73
C LEU A 348 15.77 6.87 5.47
N ILE A 349 16.80 6.03 5.51
CA ILE A 349 18.17 6.42 5.14
C ILE A 349 18.22 6.90 3.68
N LEU A 350 17.53 6.21 2.78
CA LEU A 350 17.44 6.59 1.37
C LEU A 350 16.62 7.88 1.15
N LEU A 351 15.56 8.12 1.93
CA LEU A 351 14.83 9.40 1.93
C LEU A 351 15.69 10.53 2.51
N TYR A 352 16.49 10.25 3.53
CA TYR A 352 17.45 11.20 4.09
C TYR A 352 18.52 11.56 3.04
N ALA A 353 19.06 10.56 2.34
CA ALA A 353 19.99 10.79 1.25
C ALA A 353 19.34 11.66 0.14
N GLU A 354 18.14 11.30 -0.31
CA GLU A 354 17.38 12.02 -1.33
C GLU A 354 17.20 13.49 -0.96
N ALA A 355 16.72 13.78 0.25
CA ALA A 355 16.52 15.15 0.71
C ALA A 355 17.85 15.95 0.80
N ASN A 356 18.92 15.30 1.23
CA ASN A 356 20.24 15.92 1.36
C ASN A 356 20.95 16.15 0.03
N ILE A 357 20.57 15.49 -1.06
CA ILE A 357 21.05 15.87 -2.41
C ILE A 357 20.85 17.38 -2.65
N TYR A 358 19.72 17.91 -2.19
CA TYR A 358 19.33 19.30 -2.38
C TYR A 358 19.70 20.22 -1.20
N GLN A 359 19.94 19.69 0.00
CA GLN A 359 20.19 20.47 1.21
C GLN A 359 21.65 20.42 1.64
N ASN A 360 22.26 19.25 1.67
CA ASN A 360 23.65 19.02 2.05
C ASN A 360 24.23 17.80 1.33
N PRO A 361 24.77 17.95 0.11
CA PRO A 361 25.27 16.83 -0.69
C PRO A 361 26.31 15.93 0.02
N SER A 362 27.05 16.45 0.99
CA SER A 362 28.00 15.63 1.77
C SER A 362 27.27 14.62 2.64
N GLU A 363 26.18 15.00 3.30
CA GLU A 363 25.34 14.10 4.10
C GLU A 363 24.63 13.07 3.20
N ALA A 364 24.24 13.46 1.97
CA ALA A 364 23.70 12.53 1.00
C ALA A 364 24.71 11.42 0.66
N VAL A 365 25.97 11.78 0.38
CA VAL A 365 27.04 10.82 0.12
C VAL A 365 27.31 9.91 1.31
N GLU A 366 27.32 10.44 2.54
CA GLU A 366 27.50 9.64 3.76
C GLU A 366 26.39 8.61 3.94
N ALA A 367 25.14 9.00 3.72
CA ALA A 367 23.98 8.12 3.81
C ALA A 367 23.98 7.06 2.69
N LEU A 368 24.35 7.43 1.47
CA LEU A 368 24.49 6.49 0.35
C LEU A 368 25.62 5.49 0.60
N ASN A 369 26.76 5.93 1.15
CA ASN A 369 27.86 5.04 1.51
C ASN A 369 27.48 4.05 2.62
N LEU A 370 26.65 4.44 3.58
CA LEU A 370 26.11 3.52 4.57
C LEU A 370 25.29 2.39 3.92
N ILE A 371 24.47 2.71 2.94
CA ILE A 371 23.71 1.71 2.17
C ILE A 371 24.63 0.84 1.31
N ARG A 372 25.63 1.42 0.65
CA ARG A 372 26.63 0.70 -0.16
C ARG A 372 27.44 -0.28 0.70
N ASP A 373 27.97 0.20 1.83
CA ASP A 373 28.73 -0.65 2.77
C ASP A 373 27.89 -1.83 3.26
N SER A 374 26.62 -1.61 3.60
CA SER A 374 25.70 -2.67 4.01
C SER A 374 25.41 -3.69 2.91
N ALA A 375 25.61 -3.32 1.65
CA ALA A 375 25.47 -4.16 0.47
C ALA A 375 26.79 -4.81 0.02
N GLY A 376 27.89 -4.60 0.74
CA GLY A 376 29.23 -5.11 0.41
C GLY A 376 29.94 -4.36 -0.72
N LEU A 377 29.48 -3.14 -1.04
CA LEU A 377 30.03 -2.29 -2.09
C LEU A 377 31.04 -1.29 -1.54
N ASP A 378 31.99 -0.87 -2.38
CA ASP A 378 32.91 0.22 -2.06
C ASP A 378 32.15 1.56 -1.94
N ASP A 379 32.76 2.53 -1.27
CA ASP A 379 32.22 3.89 -1.17
C ASP A 379 31.97 4.50 -2.56
N TYR A 380 30.95 5.35 -2.67
CA TYR A 380 30.66 6.11 -3.88
C TYR A 380 31.83 7.00 -4.27
N ASP A 381 32.36 6.84 -5.46
CA ASP A 381 33.51 7.56 -6.02
C ASP A 381 33.15 8.55 -7.16
N GLY A 382 31.85 8.71 -7.44
CA GLY A 382 31.33 9.65 -8.42
C GLY A 382 31.40 11.11 -7.94
N ASP A 383 31.01 12.03 -8.81
CA ASP A 383 30.94 13.44 -8.43
C ASP A 383 29.68 13.76 -7.60
N SER A 384 29.76 14.82 -6.81
CA SER A 384 28.66 15.27 -5.94
C SER A 384 27.71 16.25 -6.62
N SER A 385 27.60 16.21 -7.96
CA SER A 385 26.56 16.98 -8.66
C SER A 385 25.17 16.39 -8.35
N GLU A 386 24.14 17.23 -8.35
CA GLU A 386 22.77 16.80 -8.13
C GLU A 386 22.37 15.64 -9.04
N ALA A 387 22.68 15.73 -10.34
CA ALA A 387 22.34 14.67 -11.29
C ALA A 387 23.01 13.33 -10.96
N SER A 388 24.32 13.35 -10.63
CA SER A 388 25.07 12.12 -10.30
C SER A 388 24.59 11.50 -8.97
N LEU A 389 24.24 12.33 -7.98
CA LEU A 389 23.70 11.83 -6.72
C LEU A 389 22.27 11.30 -6.86
N ILE A 390 21.45 11.88 -7.75
CA ILE A 390 20.12 11.32 -8.09
C ILE A 390 20.29 9.95 -8.74
N ASP A 391 21.21 9.81 -9.70
CA ASP A 391 21.48 8.52 -10.36
C ASP A 391 21.90 7.46 -9.34
N GLU A 392 22.83 7.80 -8.46
CA GLU A 392 23.28 6.90 -7.39
C GLU A 392 22.14 6.56 -6.42
N MET A 393 21.41 7.52 -5.94
CA MET A 393 20.28 7.32 -5.03
C MET A 393 19.22 6.40 -5.65
N LEU A 394 18.85 6.60 -6.91
CA LEU A 394 17.90 5.74 -7.61
C LEU A 394 18.43 4.32 -7.82
N MET A 395 19.74 4.16 -8.07
CA MET A 395 20.41 2.87 -8.16
C MET A 395 20.35 2.15 -6.80
N GLN A 396 20.73 2.84 -5.72
CA GLN A 396 20.67 2.24 -4.38
C GLN A 396 19.23 1.87 -4.01
N ARG A 397 18.21 2.70 -4.28
CA ARG A 397 16.80 2.39 -4.05
C ARG A 397 16.32 1.18 -4.86
N ARG A 398 16.75 1.04 -6.12
CA ARG A 398 16.39 -0.10 -6.98
C ARG A 398 16.75 -1.45 -6.34
N TYR A 399 17.94 -1.55 -5.73
CA TYR A 399 18.41 -2.79 -5.10
C TYR A 399 17.95 -2.95 -3.65
N SER A 400 17.98 -1.88 -2.88
CA SER A 400 17.55 -1.89 -1.47
C SER A 400 16.09 -2.21 -1.32
N LEU A 401 15.23 -1.61 -2.14
CA LEU A 401 13.77 -1.69 -2.04
C LEU A 401 13.14 -2.60 -3.11
N PHE A 402 13.92 -3.54 -3.67
CA PHE A 402 13.47 -4.49 -4.67
C PHE A 402 12.25 -5.29 -4.21
N ALA A 403 11.21 -5.35 -5.04
CA ALA A 403 9.93 -6.00 -4.80
C ALA A 403 9.15 -5.46 -3.58
N GLU A 404 9.44 -4.21 -3.18
CA GLU A 404 8.74 -3.47 -2.13
C GLU A 404 7.87 -2.32 -2.71
N GLY A 405 7.69 -2.26 -4.04
CA GLY A 405 6.75 -1.37 -4.72
C GLY A 405 7.24 0.06 -4.93
N HIS A 406 8.54 0.30 -4.92
CA HIS A 406 9.13 1.64 -5.03
C HIS A 406 9.60 2.01 -6.44
N ARG A 407 10.19 1.07 -7.19
CA ARG A 407 10.88 1.35 -8.46
C ARG A 407 10.05 2.18 -9.45
N TRP A 408 8.80 1.78 -9.72
CA TRP A 408 7.93 2.51 -10.64
C TRP A 408 7.61 3.93 -10.16
N LEU A 409 7.39 4.10 -8.85
CA LEU A 409 7.12 5.41 -8.26
C LEU A 409 8.34 6.32 -8.36
N ASP A 410 9.53 5.79 -8.09
CA ASP A 410 10.78 6.53 -8.13
C ASP A 410 11.09 7.03 -9.54
N VAL A 411 11.09 6.16 -10.56
CA VAL A 411 11.37 6.57 -11.94
C VAL A 411 10.31 7.53 -12.49
N ARG A 412 9.06 7.39 -12.04
CA ARG A 412 7.98 8.31 -12.41
C ARG A 412 8.18 9.70 -11.81
N ARG A 413 8.55 9.79 -10.53
CA ARG A 413 8.81 11.07 -9.83
C ARG A 413 9.96 11.86 -10.45
N TYR A 414 10.95 11.16 -11.00
CA TYR A 414 12.13 11.75 -11.63
C TYR A 414 12.02 11.85 -13.15
N ASP A 415 10.81 11.65 -13.73
CA ASP A 415 10.55 11.73 -15.19
C ASP A 415 11.46 10.79 -16.00
N ARG A 416 11.67 9.55 -15.49
CA ARG A 416 12.57 8.54 -16.07
C ARG A 416 11.84 7.23 -16.44
N LEU A 417 10.54 7.31 -16.74
CA LEU A 417 9.77 6.12 -17.16
C LEU A 417 10.30 5.52 -18.47
N ASP A 418 10.91 6.33 -19.33
CA ASP A 418 11.53 5.92 -20.59
C ASP A 418 12.86 5.15 -20.41
N GLU A 419 13.44 5.14 -19.21
CA GLU A 419 14.59 4.30 -18.86
C GLU A 419 14.18 2.86 -18.52
N LEU A 420 12.90 2.60 -18.29
CA LEU A 420 12.42 1.24 -18.01
C LEU A 420 12.47 0.37 -19.28
N PRO A 421 13.03 -0.86 -19.19
CA PRO A 421 13.15 -1.71 -20.37
C PRO A 421 11.81 -2.11 -20.95
N THR A 422 11.73 -2.14 -22.28
CA THR A 422 10.65 -2.76 -23.03
C THR A 422 11.16 -4.10 -23.59
N ASP A 423 10.63 -5.20 -23.07
CA ASP A 423 11.20 -6.53 -23.29
C ASP A 423 10.79 -7.17 -24.63
N ARG A 424 9.68 -6.70 -25.22
CA ARG A 424 9.14 -7.19 -26.49
C ARG A 424 8.78 -5.99 -27.39
N GLU A 425 8.85 -6.19 -28.68
CA GLU A 425 8.36 -5.19 -29.62
C GLU A 425 6.87 -4.89 -29.38
N GLY A 426 6.56 -3.62 -29.14
CA GLY A 426 5.20 -3.16 -28.83
C GLY A 426 4.81 -3.19 -27.37
N ASP A 427 5.72 -3.55 -26.44
CA ASP A 427 5.54 -3.29 -25.01
C ASP A 427 5.58 -1.78 -24.73
N ASP A 428 4.85 -1.35 -23.70
CA ASP A 428 4.75 0.05 -23.27
C ASP A 428 4.90 0.18 -21.75
N VAL A 429 5.21 1.38 -21.29
CA VAL A 429 5.32 1.72 -19.87
C VAL A 429 4.23 2.72 -19.49
N PHE A 430 3.39 2.33 -18.54
CA PHE A 430 2.30 3.18 -18.06
C PHE A 430 2.75 4.11 -16.94
N GLU A 431 2.29 5.33 -16.98
CA GLU A 431 2.51 6.33 -15.93
C GLU A 431 1.54 6.15 -14.76
N GLN A 432 0.32 5.66 -14.99
CA GLN A 432 -0.75 5.56 -14.00
C GLN A 432 -1.82 4.54 -14.38
N PHE A 433 -2.51 4.03 -13.37
CA PHE A 433 -3.73 3.25 -13.57
C PHE A 433 -4.95 4.17 -13.79
N PRO A 434 -5.93 3.72 -14.58
CA PRO A 434 -7.21 4.41 -14.68
C PRO A 434 -8.00 4.29 -13.35
N ILE A 435 -8.89 5.25 -13.10
CA ILE A 435 -9.87 5.13 -12.00
C ILE A 435 -10.82 3.97 -12.31
N PRO A 436 -11.12 3.09 -11.32
CA PRO A 436 -12.06 1.99 -11.51
C PRO A 436 -13.41 2.44 -12.06
N LEU A 437 -13.96 1.66 -12.97
CA LEU A 437 -15.24 1.98 -13.62
C LEU A 437 -16.39 2.20 -12.62
N THR A 438 -16.35 1.49 -11.49
CA THR A 438 -17.35 1.60 -10.40
C THR A 438 -17.40 2.97 -9.74
N GLU A 439 -16.33 3.77 -9.83
CA GLU A 439 -16.29 5.12 -9.27
C GLU A 439 -17.04 6.16 -10.12
N ASN A 440 -17.40 5.81 -11.34
CA ASN A 440 -18.08 6.69 -12.29
C ASN A 440 -19.61 6.41 -12.39
N GLN A 441 -20.17 5.63 -11.44
CA GLN A 441 -21.60 5.28 -11.44
C GLN A 441 -22.42 6.16 -10.52
#